data_b5d4e9e7f906efe012e261b81aaa1327
#
_entry.id   b5d4e9e7f906efe012e261b81aaa1327
#
_cell.length_a   1.000
_cell.length_b   1.000
_cell.length_c   1.000
_cell.angle_alpha   90.00
_cell.angle_beta   90.00
_cell.angle_gamma   90.00
#
_symmetry.space_group_name_H-M   'P 1'
#
loop_
_entity.id
_entity.type
_entity.pdbx_description
1 polymer ?
#
loop_
_entity_poly.entity_id
_entity_poly.type
_entity_poly.pdbx_seq_one_letter_code
_entity_poly.pdbx_strand_id
1 'polypeptide(L)'
;DSVASRGLGDVYKRQRMTNKSNNQIYIITYQDSPNIMREIGRLREIAFRAAGGGTGLSMDIDEYDTMENPYKQLIVWNPEAEEILGGYRYILGTDVRFDEHGAPVLATSHMFNFSDKFVKEFLPTTIELGRSFVTLEYQSTRAGSKGLFALDNLWDGLGALTVVMPNVKYFFGKVTMYPSYCLLYTSDAADDS
;
A
#
# COMPACT_ATOMS: atom_id res chain seq x y z
N ASP A 1 -4.47 33.82 -8.01
CA ASP A 1 -4.37 32.36 -8.00
C ASP A 1 -3.67 31.93 -6.72
N SER A 2 -4.45 31.55 -5.71
CA SER A 2 -3.95 31.24 -4.38
C SER A 2 -3.32 29.83 -4.36
N VAL A 3 -2.32 29.63 -3.49
CA VAL A 3 -1.67 28.32 -3.24
C VAL A 3 -2.71 27.24 -2.91
N ALA A 4 -3.86 27.60 -2.33
CA ALA A 4 -4.99 26.73 -2.06
C ALA A 4 -5.64 26.18 -3.34
N SER A 5 -5.73 26.96 -4.43
CA SER A 5 -6.33 26.49 -5.68
C SER A 5 -5.43 25.48 -6.43
N ARG A 6 -4.10 25.56 -6.25
CA ARG A 6 -3.17 24.56 -6.80
C ARG A 6 -3.27 23.23 -6.05
N GLY A 7 -3.43 23.27 -4.73
CA GLY A 7 -3.59 22.06 -3.90
C GLY A 7 -4.88 21.30 -4.23
N LEU A 8 -6.01 22.00 -4.43
CA LEU A 8 -7.26 21.35 -4.82
C LEU A 8 -7.18 20.72 -6.24
N GLY A 9 -6.53 21.40 -7.19
CA GLY A 9 -6.35 20.85 -8.54
C GLY A 9 -5.56 19.55 -8.59
N ASP A 10 -4.56 19.39 -7.72
CA ASP A 10 -3.77 18.17 -7.63
C ASP A 10 -4.50 17.03 -6.91
N VAL A 11 -5.35 17.34 -5.94
CA VAL A 11 -6.21 16.34 -5.27
C VAL A 11 -7.25 15.79 -6.24
N TYR A 12 -7.89 16.64 -7.05
CA TYR A 12 -8.83 16.19 -8.09
C TYR A 12 -8.20 15.34 -9.18
N LYS A 13 -6.94 15.61 -9.56
CA LYS A 13 -6.20 14.80 -10.54
C LYS A 13 -5.81 13.42 -9.99
N ARG A 14 -5.81 13.24 -8.67
CA ARG A 14 -5.43 11.99 -7.98
C ARG A 14 -6.64 11.17 -7.54
N GLN A 15 -7.86 11.64 -7.82
CA GLN A 15 -9.09 10.95 -7.48
C GLN A 15 -9.61 10.13 -8.67
N ARG A 16 -10.02 8.89 -8.40
CA ARG A 16 -10.70 8.03 -9.36
C ARG A 16 -11.87 7.32 -8.67
N MET A 17 -13.00 7.22 -9.39
CA MET A 17 -14.10 6.35 -8.98
C MET A 17 -13.74 4.90 -9.22
N THR A 18 -14.20 4.01 -8.35
CA THR A 18 -14.05 2.57 -8.53
C THR A 18 -15.09 2.02 -9.49
N ASN A 19 -14.82 0.86 -10.08
CA ASN A 19 -15.76 0.20 -11.00
C ASN A 19 -16.96 -0.45 -10.27
N LYS A 20 -16.81 -0.73 -8.98
CA LYS A 20 -17.84 -1.34 -8.13
C LYS A 20 -18.01 -0.51 -6.86
N SER A 21 -19.24 -0.17 -6.55
CA SER A 21 -19.60 0.76 -5.48
C SER A 21 -19.18 2.22 -5.76
N ASN A 22 -19.73 3.17 -4.98
CA ASN A 22 -19.39 4.61 -5.10
C ASN A 22 -18.07 4.96 -4.40
N ASN A 23 -17.20 3.97 -4.14
CA ASN A 23 -15.93 4.20 -3.49
C ASN A 23 -14.96 5.00 -4.37
N GLN A 24 -14.06 5.70 -3.74
CA GLN A 24 -13.12 6.60 -4.38
C GLN A 24 -11.69 6.18 -4.02
N ILE A 25 -10.79 6.28 -5.00
CA ILE A 25 -9.37 6.03 -4.81
C ILE A 25 -8.65 7.37 -4.72
N TYR A 26 -7.86 7.54 -3.67
CA TYR A 26 -6.99 8.70 -3.49
C TYR A 26 -5.53 8.26 -3.39
N ILE A 27 -4.66 9.14 -3.87
CA ILE A 27 -3.21 9.03 -3.69
C ILE A 27 -2.77 10.24 -2.89
N ILE A 28 -2.15 10.00 -1.74
CA ILE A 28 -1.65 11.04 -0.84
C ILE A 28 -0.22 10.75 -0.40
N THR A 29 0.44 11.77 0.17
CA THR A 29 1.69 11.67 0.90
C THR A 29 1.54 12.25 2.32
N TYR A 30 2.51 11.99 3.19
CA TYR A 30 2.55 12.60 4.52
C TYR A 30 2.57 14.13 4.42
N GLN A 31 3.31 14.69 3.45
CA GLN A 31 3.49 16.14 3.32
C GLN A 31 2.21 16.84 2.89
N ASP A 32 1.42 16.24 2.00
CA ASP A 32 0.19 16.86 1.50
C ASP A 32 -1.03 16.60 2.40
N SER A 33 -1.03 15.50 3.15
CA SER A 33 -2.19 15.08 3.95
C SER A 33 -1.79 14.41 5.27
N PRO A 34 -1.13 15.13 6.20
CA PRO A 34 -0.57 14.54 7.42
C PRO A 34 -1.62 13.93 8.35
N ASN A 35 -2.83 14.47 8.39
CA ASN A 35 -3.91 13.92 9.22
C ASN A 35 -4.46 12.60 8.66
N ILE A 36 -4.60 12.52 7.31
CA ILE A 36 -5.00 11.27 6.64
C ILE A 36 -3.90 10.22 6.85
N MET A 37 -2.64 10.61 6.75
CA MET A 37 -1.53 9.68 7.01
C MET A 37 -1.55 9.12 8.43
N ARG A 38 -1.88 9.94 9.45
CA ARG A 38 -2.04 9.46 10.83
C ARG A 38 -3.16 8.43 10.95
N GLU A 39 -4.29 8.66 10.29
CA GLU A 39 -5.40 7.70 10.27
C GLU A 39 -5.01 6.40 9.55
N ILE A 40 -4.31 6.48 8.42
CA ILE A 40 -3.74 5.31 7.74
C ILE A 40 -2.83 4.52 8.70
N GLY A 41 -1.93 5.19 9.41
CA GLY A 41 -1.04 4.56 10.37
C GLY A 41 -1.78 3.86 11.51
N ARG A 42 -2.85 4.48 12.02
CA ARG A 42 -3.71 3.88 13.04
C ARG A 42 -4.42 2.62 12.53
N LEU A 43 -5.01 2.69 11.36
CA LEU A 43 -5.72 1.56 10.73
C LEU A 43 -4.78 0.41 10.39
N ARG A 44 -3.57 0.71 9.88
CA ARG A 44 -2.51 -0.29 9.66
C ARG A 44 -2.14 -1.02 10.94
N GLU A 45 -1.87 -0.27 12.00
CA GLU A 45 -1.49 -0.87 13.29
C GLU A 45 -2.60 -1.81 13.81
N ILE A 46 -3.86 -1.39 13.74
CA ILE A 46 -5.00 -2.22 14.14
C ILE A 46 -5.07 -3.50 13.30
N ALA A 47 -5.02 -3.36 11.97
CA ALA A 47 -5.14 -4.49 11.06
C ALA A 47 -3.97 -5.48 11.20
N PHE A 48 -2.74 -4.98 11.26
CA PHE A 48 -1.54 -5.82 11.39
C PHE A 48 -1.42 -6.46 12.76
N ARG A 49 -1.79 -5.76 13.83
CA ARG A 49 -1.82 -6.32 15.19
C ARG A 49 -2.84 -7.45 15.30
N ALA A 50 -4.01 -7.30 14.71
CA ALA A 50 -5.02 -8.36 14.67
C ALA A 50 -4.51 -9.62 13.93
N ALA A 51 -3.61 -9.43 12.94
CA ALA A 51 -2.94 -10.53 12.23
C ALA A 51 -1.66 -11.03 12.92
N GLY A 52 -1.28 -10.48 14.09
CA GLY A 52 -0.08 -10.87 14.83
C GLY A 52 1.23 -10.17 14.41
N GLY A 53 1.16 -9.13 13.57
CA GLY A 53 2.32 -8.46 12.99
C GLY A 53 2.39 -6.94 13.21
N GLY A 54 1.64 -6.39 14.17
CA GLY A 54 1.67 -4.96 14.50
C GLY A 54 3.00 -4.52 15.11
N THR A 55 3.28 -3.21 15.05
CA THR A 55 4.49 -2.60 15.61
C THR A 55 4.46 -2.51 17.15
N GLY A 56 3.27 -2.59 17.75
CA GLY A 56 3.04 -2.34 19.17
C GLY A 56 2.88 -0.85 19.51
N LEU A 57 3.02 0.04 18.54
CA LEU A 57 2.86 1.48 18.69
C LEU A 57 1.40 1.91 18.49
N SER A 58 1.11 3.17 18.69
CA SER A 58 -0.23 3.73 18.43
C SER A 58 -0.55 3.82 16.94
N MET A 59 0.48 3.91 16.09
CA MET A 59 0.40 4.05 14.64
C MET A 59 1.58 3.33 13.96
N ASP A 60 1.31 2.65 12.84
CA ASP A 60 2.35 2.10 11.95
C ASP A 60 2.71 3.16 10.89
N ILE A 61 3.62 4.05 11.27
CA ILE A 61 4.24 5.04 10.39
C ILE A 61 5.75 4.91 10.57
N ASP A 62 6.49 4.83 9.47
CA ASP A 62 7.93 4.71 9.49
C ASP A 62 8.62 5.83 8.68
N GLU A 63 9.94 5.77 8.58
CA GLU A 63 10.76 6.75 7.85
C GLU A 63 10.41 6.82 6.36
N TYR A 64 10.02 5.71 5.75
CA TYR A 64 9.62 5.65 4.33
C TYR A 64 8.32 6.39 4.06
N ASP A 65 7.46 6.54 5.06
CA ASP A 65 6.23 7.33 4.96
C ASP A 65 6.49 8.83 5.08
N THR A 66 7.60 9.25 5.77
CA THR A 66 7.84 10.64 6.19
C THR A 66 9.08 11.30 5.58
N MET A 67 9.99 10.54 4.95
CA MET A 67 11.20 11.06 4.33
C MET A 67 10.89 12.12 3.25
N GLU A 68 11.90 12.83 2.77
CA GLU A 68 11.77 13.92 1.80
C GLU A 68 11.05 13.51 0.51
N ASN A 69 11.36 12.33 -0.03
CA ASN A 69 10.64 11.73 -1.15
C ASN A 69 9.94 10.45 -0.68
N PRO A 70 8.77 10.57 -0.03
CA PRO A 70 8.15 9.48 0.69
C PRO A 70 7.41 8.54 -0.25
N TYR A 71 7.11 7.36 0.27
CA TYR A 71 6.13 6.47 -0.34
C TYR A 71 4.78 7.17 -0.44
N LYS A 72 4.14 7.02 -1.58
CA LYS A 72 2.76 7.45 -1.79
C LYS A 72 1.81 6.42 -1.16
N GLN A 73 0.70 6.91 -0.63
CA GLN A 73 -0.35 6.07 -0.07
C GLN A 73 -1.52 6.05 -1.02
N LEU A 74 -1.88 4.87 -1.52
CA LEU A 74 -3.14 4.69 -2.23
C LEU A 74 -4.16 4.17 -1.22
N ILE A 75 -5.28 4.87 -1.11
CA ILE A 75 -6.37 4.50 -0.21
C ILE A 75 -7.68 4.39 -0.98
N VAL A 76 -8.53 3.48 -0.51
CA VAL A 76 -9.93 3.36 -0.91
C VAL A 76 -10.78 4.01 0.16
N TRP A 77 -11.54 5.02 -0.24
CA TRP A 77 -12.43 5.81 0.59
C TRP A 77 -13.89 5.52 0.27
N ASN A 78 -14.70 5.28 1.28
CA ASN A 78 -16.15 5.21 1.17
C ASN A 78 -16.76 6.56 1.57
N PRO A 79 -17.31 7.34 0.62
CA PRO A 79 -17.86 8.66 0.93
C PRO A 79 -19.18 8.60 1.70
N GLU A 80 -19.92 7.49 1.66
CA GLU A 80 -21.19 7.35 2.38
C GLU A 80 -20.96 7.05 3.87
N ALA A 81 -19.95 6.25 4.18
CA ALA A 81 -19.59 5.90 5.55
C ALA A 81 -18.53 6.83 6.13
N GLU A 82 -17.91 7.68 5.29
CA GLU A 82 -16.77 8.53 5.67
C GLU A 82 -15.60 7.74 6.27
N GLU A 83 -15.25 6.60 5.63
CA GLU A 83 -14.26 5.66 6.13
C GLU A 83 -13.23 5.24 5.07
N ILE A 84 -12.01 4.99 5.52
CA ILE A 84 -10.97 4.32 4.73
C ILE A 84 -11.20 2.81 4.81
N LEU A 85 -11.48 2.17 3.68
CA LEU A 85 -11.72 0.74 3.58
C LEU A 85 -10.42 -0.08 3.57
N GLY A 86 -9.35 0.52 3.09
CA GLY A 86 -8.04 -0.11 2.98
C GLY A 86 -7.09 0.71 2.13
N GLY A 87 -5.89 0.20 1.95
CA GLY A 87 -4.86 0.89 1.18
C GLY A 87 -3.56 0.12 1.11
N TYR A 88 -2.60 0.70 0.43
CA TYR A 88 -1.21 0.27 0.42
C TYR A 88 -0.31 1.46 0.13
N ARG A 89 0.96 1.34 0.49
CA ARG A 89 1.97 2.32 0.07
C ARG A 89 2.75 1.83 -1.13
N TYR A 90 3.26 2.75 -1.93
CA TYR A 90 4.08 2.42 -3.08
C TYR A 90 5.11 3.52 -3.38
N ILE A 91 6.19 3.12 -4.03
CA ILE A 91 7.16 4.03 -4.64
C ILE A 91 7.47 3.58 -6.06
N LEU A 92 7.61 4.54 -6.97
CA LEU A 92 8.10 4.29 -8.32
C LEU A 92 9.62 4.09 -8.27
N GLY A 93 10.13 3.14 -9.01
CA GLY A 93 11.57 2.93 -9.10
C GLY A 93 12.34 4.15 -9.60
N THR A 94 11.69 5.02 -10.39
CA THR A 94 12.26 6.32 -10.83
C THR A 94 12.34 7.35 -9.70
N ASP A 95 11.56 7.19 -8.65
CA ASP A 95 11.50 8.10 -7.50
C ASP A 95 12.42 7.64 -6.35
N VAL A 96 13.03 6.44 -6.50
CA VAL A 96 13.90 5.85 -5.48
C VAL A 96 15.21 6.62 -5.38
N ARG A 97 15.57 7.00 -4.16
CA ARG A 97 16.89 7.57 -3.85
C ARG A 97 17.90 6.46 -3.64
N PHE A 98 19.17 6.83 -3.81
CA PHE A 98 20.29 5.95 -3.53
C PHE A 98 21.09 6.50 -2.34
N ASP A 99 21.61 5.61 -1.53
CA ASP A 99 22.48 5.95 -0.43
C ASP A 99 23.90 6.32 -0.89
N GLU A 100 24.78 6.64 0.03
CA GLU A 100 26.18 7.00 -0.24
C GLU A 100 27.01 5.87 -0.88
N HIS A 101 26.52 4.62 -0.78
CA HIS A 101 27.15 3.43 -1.36
C HIS A 101 26.52 3.04 -2.72
N GLY A 102 25.51 3.80 -3.18
CA GLY A 102 24.80 3.54 -4.42
C GLY A 102 23.75 2.45 -4.31
N ALA A 103 23.34 2.06 -3.09
CA ALA A 103 22.25 1.12 -2.88
C ALA A 103 20.89 1.84 -2.89
N PRO A 104 19.83 1.22 -3.46
CA PRO A 104 18.50 1.84 -3.49
C PRO A 104 17.91 1.90 -2.09
N VAL A 105 17.33 3.04 -1.72
CA VAL A 105 16.65 3.24 -0.43
C VAL A 105 15.20 2.82 -0.58
N LEU A 106 14.96 1.53 -0.35
CA LEU A 106 13.65 0.89 -0.41
C LEU A 106 13.27 0.31 0.95
N ALA A 107 11.97 0.18 1.23
CA ALA A 107 11.50 -0.45 2.46
C ALA A 107 11.94 -1.91 2.59
N THR A 108 12.32 -2.55 1.49
CA THR A 108 12.85 -3.91 1.46
C THR A 108 14.38 -3.99 1.45
N SER A 109 15.11 -2.86 1.40
CA SER A 109 16.58 -2.84 1.33
C SER A 109 17.25 -3.44 2.57
N HIS A 110 16.56 -3.43 3.73
CA HIS A 110 17.07 -4.09 4.94
C HIS A 110 16.98 -5.64 4.90
N MET A 111 16.29 -6.19 3.91
CA MET A 111 16.09 -7.64 3.75
C MET A 111 16.74 -8.22 2.50
N PHE A 112 16.92 -7.40 1.47
CA PHE A 112 17.42 -7.83 0.17
C PHE A 112 18.63 -7.01 -0.27
N ASN A 113 19.61 -7.67 -0.85
CA ASN A 113 20.68 -7.04 -1.61
C ASN A 113 20.26 -7.05 -3.08
N PHE A 114 20.14 -5.86 -3.65
CA PHE A 114 19.75 -5.71 -5.05
C PHE A 114 20.98 -5.80 -5.96
N SER A 115 20.89 -6.61 -7.00
CA SER A 115 21.97 -6.69 -7.99
C SER A 115 22.02 -5.42 -8.86
N ASP A 116 23.19 -5.10 -9.39
CA ASP A 116 23.38 -4.01 -10.34
C ASP A 116 22.43 -4.13 -11.54
N LYS A 117 22.20 -5.35 -11.99
CA LYS A 117 21.25 -5.61 -13.09
C LYS A 117 19.84 -5.19 -12.72
N PHE A 118 19.37 -5.56 -11.52
CA PHE A 118 18.04 -5.16 -11.06
C PHE A 118 17.93 -3.63 -10.99
N VAL A 119 18.92 -2.98 -10.38
CA VAL A 119 18.93 -1.53 -10.19
C VAL A 119 18.91 -0.77 -11.51
N LYS A 120 19.69 -1.23 -12.50
CA LYS A 120 19.87 -0.53 -13.79
C LYS A 120 18.77 -0.83 -14.81
N GLU A 121 18.31 -2.10 -14.87
CA GLU A 121 17.43 -2.57 -15.94
C GLU A 121 15.97 -2.68 -15.52
N PHE A 122 15.69 -3.06 -14.26
CA PHE A 122 14.33 -3.37 -13.80
C PHE A 122 13.75 -2.27 -12.91
N LEU A 123 14.51 -1.77 -11.94
CA LEU A 123 14.01 -0.80 -10.97
C LEU A 123 13.33 0.42 -11.63
N PRO A 124 13.85 1.03 -12.71
CA PRO A 124 13.21 2.18 -13.35
C PRO A 124 11.80 1.92 -13.90
N THR A 125 11.45 0.67 -14.12
CA THR A 125 10.13 0.24 -14.63
C THR A 125 9.33 -0.54 -13.58
N THR A 126 9.74 -0.49 -12.31
CA THR A 126 9.15 -1.24 -11.20
C THR A 126 8.46 -0.29 -10.23
N ILE A 127 7.37 -0.75 -9.65
CA ILE A 127 6.76 -0.17 -8.45
C ILE A 127 7.02 -1.13 -7.28
N GLU A 128 7.60 -0.63 -6.18
CA GLU A 128 7.58 -1.35 -4.91
C GLU A 128 6.27 -1.07 -4.18
N LEU A 129 5.61 -2.14 -3.74
CA LEU A 129 4.39 -2.12 -2.95
C LEU A 129 4.67 -2.59 -1.52
N GLY A 130 3.97 -2.01 -0.56
CA GLY A 130 4.08 -2.42 0.83
C GLY A 130 2.90 -1.99 1.69
N ARG A 131 2.88 -2.48 2.91
CA ARG A 131 1.87 -2.09 3.90
C ARG A 131 0.43 -2.20 3.40
N SER A 132 0.12 -3.22 2.59
CA SER A 132 -1.25 -3.49 2.15
C SER A 132 -2.13 -3.89 3.34
N PHE A 133 -3.25 -3.22 3.51
CA PHE A 133 -4.21 -3.51 4.57
C PHE A 133 -5.64 -3.32 4.09
N VAL A 134 -6.55 -4.05 4.70
CA VAL A 134 -7.99 -3.80 4.69
C VAL A 134 -8.36 -3.45 6.13
N THR A 135 -9.19 -2.44 6.33
CA THR A 135 -9.68 -2.06 7.65
C THR A 135 -10.37 -3.24 8.31
N LEU A 136 -10.07 -3.48 9.59
CA LEU A 136 -10.40 -4.74 10.29
C LEU A 136 -11.89 -5.11 10.21
N GLU A 137 -12.77 -4.12 10.28
CA GLU A 137 -14.22 -4.31 10.19
C GLU A 137 -14.68 -4.91 8.85
N TYR A 138 -13.89 -4.68 7.78
CA TYR A 138 -14.15 -5.18 6.44
C TYR A 138 -13.45 -6.52 6.13
N GLN A 139 -12.63 -7.05 7.04
CA GLN A 139 -11.96 -8.34 6.87
C GLN A 139 -12.85 -9.54 7.25
N SER A 140 -13.90 -9.30 8.02
CA SER A 140 -14.76 -10.39 8.52
C SER A 140 -15.76 -10.84 7.46
N THR A 141 -16.15 -12.13 7.51
CA THR A 141 -17.25 -12.66 6.71
C THR A 141 -18.60 -11.98 7.02
N ARG A 142 -18.72 -11.31 8.18
CA ARG A 142 -19.87 -10.50 8.55
C ARG A 142 -19.97 -9.19 7.76
N ALA A 143 -18.87 -8.70 7.21
CA ALA A 143 -18.85 -7.53 6.33
C ALA A 143 -19.52 -7.81 4.96
N GLY A 144 -19.76 -9.07 4.62
CA GLY A 144 -20.41 -9.48 3.38
C GLY A 144 -19.72 -8.94 2.13
N SER A 145 -20.52 -8.40 1.21
CA SER A 145 -20.01 -7.82 -0.06
C SER A 145 -19.09 -6.62 0.13
N LYS A 146 -19.19 -5.87 1.24
CA LYS A 146 -18.34 -4.69 1.49
C LYS A 146 -16.86 -5.06 1.61
N GLY A 147 -16.54 -6.19 2.28
CA GLY A 147 -15.15 -6.67 2.39
C GLY A 147 -14.57 -7.10 1.05
N LEU A 148 -15.35 -7.78 0.22
CA LEU A 148 -14.96 -8.13 -1.15
C LEU A 148 -14.73 -6.89 -2.01
N PHE A 149 -15.58 -5.88 -1.89
CA PHE A 149 -15.41 -4.61 -2.62
C PHE A 149 -14.15 -3.86 -2.20
N ALA A 150 -13.75 -3.92 -0.92
CA ALA A 150 -12.51 -3.30 -0.48
C ALA A 150 -11.29 -3.91 -1.21
N LEU A 151 -11.22 -5.25 -1.31
CA LEU A 151 -10.16 -5.94 -2.04
C LEU A 151 -10.22 -5.66 -3.55
N ASP A 152 -11.38 -5.76 -4.18
CA ASP A 152 -11.57 -5.46 -5.60
C ASP A 152 -11.12 -4.02 -5.91
N ASN A 153 -11.46 -3.07 -5.06
CA ASN A 153 -11.08 -1.67 -5.24
C ASN A 153 -9.57 -1.42 -5.06
N LEU A 154 -8.89 -2.19 -4.21
CA LEU A 154 -7.43 -2.16 -4.12
C LEU A 154 -6.77 -2.67 -5.41
N TRP A 155 -7.33 -3.71 -6.03
CA TRP A 155 -6.90 -4.20 -7.35
C TRP A 155 -7.20 -3.18 -8.46
N ASP A 156 -8.35 -2.53 -8.44
CA ASP A 156 -8.68 -1.41 -9.34
C ASP A 156 -7.63 -0.29 -9.22
N GLY A 157 -7.15 -0.03 -8.01
CA GLY A 157 -6.08 0.93 -7.75
C GLY A 157 -4.76 0.54 -8.43
N LEU A 158 -4.35 -0.73 -8.35
CA LEU A 158 -3.16 -1.23 -9.06
C LEU A 158 -3.32 -1.12 -10.57
N GLY A 159 -4.49 -1.53 -11.09
CA GLY A 159 -4.82 -1.37 -12.51
C GLY A 159 -4.74 0.09 -12.96
N ALA A 160 -5.24 1.02 -12.13
CA ALA A 160 -5.17 2.45 -12.42
C ALA A 160 -3.73 2.96 -12.49
N LEU A 161 -2.83 2.49 -11.61
CA LEU A 161 -1.42 2.87 -11.65
C LEU A 161 -0.76 2.48 -12.98
N THR A 162 -1.06 1.29 -13.52
CA THR A 162 -0.49 0.87 -14.81
C THR A 162 -0.98 1.70 -15.99
N VAL A 163 -2.21 2.21 -15.93
CA VAL A 163 -2.76 3.09 -16.96
C VAL A 163 -2.16 4.50 -16.89
N VAL A 164 -2.01 5.04 -15.67
CA VAL A 164 -1.46 6.39 -15.46
C VAL A 164 0.06 6.41 -15.67
N MET A 165 0.73 5.29 -15.46
CA MET A 165 2.18 5.13 -15.55
C MET A 165 2.54 4.04 -16.57
N PRO A 166 2.43 4.31 -17.87
CA PRO A 166 2.57 3.28 -18.93
C PRO A 166 3.96 2.66 -19.01
N ASN A 167 4.97 3.29 -18.40
CA ASN A 167 6.33 2.75 -18.35
C ASN A 167 6.52 1.66 -17.28
N VAL A 168 5.57 1.50 -16.35
CA VAL A 168 5.63 0.47 -15.32
C VAL A 168 5.34 -0.90 -15.93
N LYS A 169 6.25 -1.84 -15.67
CA LYS A 169 6.17 -3.22 -16.17
C LYS A 169 6.10 -4.25 -15.04
N TYR A 170 6.59 -3.88 -13.86
CA TYR A 170 6.73 -4.81 -12.75
C TYR A 170 6.18 -4.21 -11.46
N PHE A 171 5.59 -5.09 -10.66
CA PHE A 171 5.29 -4.84 -9.25
C PHE A 171 6.20 -5.72 -8.42
N PHE A 172 6.76 -5.15 -7.37
CA PHE A 172 7.63 -5.83 -6.42
C PHE A 172 7.14 -5.54 -5.00
N GLY A 173 7.22 -6.53 -4.13
CA GLY A 173 6.85 -6.37 -2.73
C GLY A 173 7.05 -7.65 -1.96
N LYS A 174 6.95 -7.59 -0.63
CA LYS A 174 7.00 -8.75 0.25
C LYS A 174 5.61 -9.10 0.78
N VAL A 175 5.41 -10.39 1.00
CA VAL A 175 4.25 -10.93 1.73
C VAL A 175 4.77 -11.58 3.00
N THR A 176 4.15 -11.26 4.14
CA THR A 176 4.44 -11.93 5.41
C THR A 176 3.61 -13.20 5.49
N MET A 177 4.28 -14.33 5.67
CA MET A 177 3.63 -15.63 5.92
C MET A 177 3.86 -16.01 7.37
N TYR A 178 2.78 -16.25 8.10
CA TYR A 178 2.88 -16.70 9.50
C TYR A 178 2.93 -18.23 9.57
N PRO A 179 3.66 -18.82 10.52
CA PRO A 179 3.74 -20.27 10.69
C PRO A 179 2.38 -20.96 10.82
N SER A 180 1.38 -20.26 11.41
CA SER A 180 0.01 -20.76 11.53
C SER A 180 -0.70 -21.03 10.20
N TYR A 181 -0.26 -20.39 9.11
CA TYR A 181 -0.79 -20.68 7.76
C TYR A 181 -0.15 -21.94 7.15
N CYS A 182 1.07 -22.30 7.57
CA CYS A 182 1.76 -23.49 7.08
C CYS A 182 1.26 -24.78 7.75
N LEU A 183 0.76 -24.70 8.98
CA LEU A 183 0.28 -25.87 9.72
C LEU A 183 -0.98 -26.51 9.12
N LEU A 184 -1.78 -25.77 8.38
CA LEU A 184 -2.97 -26.30 7.69
C LEU A 184 -2.59 -27.19 6.49
N TYR A 185 -1.42 -26.98 5.87
CA TYR A 185 -0.97 -27.80 4.74
C TYR A 185 -0.21 -29.07 5.14
N THR A 186 0.35 -29.11 6.35
CA THR A 186 1.10 -30.29 6.83
C THR A 186 0.22 -31.33 7.51
N SER A 187 -0.98 -30.99 7.96
CA SER A 187 -1.89 -31.95 8.55
C SER A 187 -2.65 -32.78 7.52
N ASP A 188 -2.97 -32.23 6.35
CA ASP A 188 -3.67 -32.97 5.28
C ASP A 188 -2.73 -33.93 4.51
N ALA A 189 -1.42 -33.66 4.51
CA ALA A 189 -0.44 -34.53 3.84
C ALA A 189 -0.02 -35.76 4.68
N ALA A 190 -0.37 -35.80 5.97
CA ALA A 190 -0.02 -36.89 6.86
C ALA A 190 -1.12 -37.95 7.03
N ASP A 191 -2.34 -37.68 6.54
CA ASP A 191 -3.48 -38.60 6.68
C ASP A 191 -3.71 -39.49 5.47
N ASP A 192 -2.92 -39.34 4.38
CA ASP A 192 -3.00 -40.15 3.16
C ASP A 192 -1.87 -41.21 3.04
N SER A 193 -1.32 -41.70 4.17
CA SER A 193 -0.33 -42.78 4.16
C SER A 193 -0.73 -43.95 5.07
#